data_31f487ac168a129c06f88c1773459ad1
#
_entry.id   31f487ac168a129c06f88c1773459ad1
#
_cell.length_a   1.000
_cell.length_b   1.000
_cell.length_c   1.000
_cell.angle_alpha   90.00
_cell.angle_beta   90.00
_cell.angle_gamma   90.00
#
_symmetry.space_group_name_H-M   'P 1'
#
loop_
_entity.id
_entity.type
_entity.pdbx_description
1 polymer ?
#
loop_
_entity_poly.entity_id
_entity_poly.type
_entity_poly.pdbx_seq_one_letter_code
_entity_poly.pdbx_strand_id
1 'polypeptide(L)'
;SDLYCIKFFSKIIQTVGGKKYSPKRKQVYELTKALLKNDFKKRTLGNVCVLYNKDHIFFIREKRHLNYNLDIKVNKKYIFDGRFILISNVPGKLICSEKINYNNIPPNSPFYEFKNLINKTIPCLQTLEGKLVKPHLNIINQKNNSNESIKSNSFGLYLINRVLI
;
A
#
# COMPACT_ATOMS: atom_id res chain seq x y z
N SER A 1 23.43 13.33 11.65
CA SER A 1 22.91 12.81 10.39
C SER A 1 22.29 11.42 10.54
N ASP A 2 22.98 10.43 11.13
CA ASP A 2 22.46 9.05 11.25
C ASP A 2 21.16 8.96 12.06
N LEU A 3 21.01 9.80 13.07
CA LEU A 3 19.82 9.83 13.90
C LEU A 3 18.56 10.26 13.13
N TYR A 4 18.69 11.19 12.18
CA TYR A 4 17.61 11.62 11.31
C TYR A 4 17.20 10.51 10.35
N CYS A 5 18.17 9.83 9.74
CA CYS A 5 17.92 8.69 8.86
C CYS A 5 17.17 7.56 9.60
N ILE A 6 17.57 7.24 10.83
CA ILE A 6 16.93 6.23 11.65
C ILE A 6 15.48 6.62 11.96
N LYS A 7 15.24 7.86 12.39
CA LYS A 7 13.88 8.36 12.65
C LYS A 7 13.00 8.33 11.41
N PHE A 8 13.53 8.78 10.28
CA PHE A 8 12.85 8.82 8.99
C PHE A 8 12.46 7.41 8.52
N PHE A 9 13.41 6.48 8.45
CA PHE A 9 13.13 5.10 8.06
C PHE A 9 12.20 4.39 9.04
N SER A 10 12.35 4.64 10.35
CA SER A 10 11.45 4.10 11.36
C SER A 10 10.00 4.50 11.08
N LYS A 11 9.77 5.76 10.71
CA LYS A 11 8.42 6.28 10.42
C LYS A 11 7.87 5.73 9.11
N ILE A 12 8.69 5.65 8.05
CA ILE A 12 8.27 5.03 6.79
C ILE A 12 7.87 3.58 7.01
N ILE A 13 8.70 2.79 7.71
CA ILE A 13 8.44 1.38 7.97
C ILE A 13 7.18 1.21 8.81
N GLN A 14 6.96 2.06 9.82
CA GLN A 14 5.73 2.06 10.61
C GLN A 14 4.50 2.28 9.72
N THR A 15 4.55 3.31 8.87
CA THR A 15 3.41 3.72 8.01
C THR A 15 3.12 2.68 6.94
N VAL A 16 4.14 2.28 6.18
CA VAL A 16 4.00 1.29 5.10
C VAL A 16 3.65 -0.09 5.67
N GLY A 17 4.20 -0.46 6.83
CA GLY A 17 3.93 -1.71 7.50
C GLY A 17 2.57 -1.78 8.20
N GLY A 18 1.83 -0.67 8.28
CA GLY A 18 0.53 -0.60 8.94
C GLY A 18 0.60 -0.83 10.46
N LYS A 19 1.74 -0.57 11.08
CA LYS A 19 1.96 -0.85 12.51
C LYS A 19 1.56 0.33 13.39
N LYS A 20 0.98 0.03 14.56
CA LYS A 20 0.68 1.03 15.58
C LYS A 20 1.97 1.63 16.17
N TYR A 21 3.01 0.82 16.32
CA TYR A 21 4.30 1.20 16.90
C TYR A 21 5.42 1.09 15.87
N SER A 22 6.41 1.94 16.02
CA SER A 22 7.64 1.90 15.23
C SER A 22 8.43 0.62 15.51
N PRO A 23 9.23 0.13 14.54
CA PRO A 23 10.14 -0.98 14.78
C PRO A 23 11.20 -0.62 15.82
N LYS A 24 11.82 -1.64 16.42
CA LYS A 24 12.89 -1.43 17.42
C LYS A 24 14.05 -0.65 16.80
N ARG A 25 14.52 0.37 17.50
CA ARG A 25 15.60 1.27 17.04
C ARG A 25 16.84 0.52 16.55
N LYS A 26 17.26 -0.54 17.24
CA LYS A 26 18.41 -1.36 16.85
C LYS A 26 18.21 -1.97 15.45
N GLN A 27 17.01 -2.48 15.14
CA GLN A 27 16.71 -3.08 13.84
C GLN A 27 16.74 -2.06 12.70
N VAL A 28 16.22 -0.85 12.96
CA VAL A 28 16.27 0.25 11.98
C VAL A 28 17.70 0.72 11.77
N TYR A 29 18.49 0.83 12.83
CA TYR A 29 19.91 1.17 12.75
C TYR A 29 20.70 0.19 11.87
N GLU A 30 20.53 -1.13 12.11
CA GLU A 30 21.19 -2.17 11.30
C GLU A 30 20.74 -2.13 9.82
N LEU A 31 19.46 -1.84 9.57
CA LEU A 31 18.97 -1.63 8.20
C LEU A 31 19.62 -0.41 7.55
N THR A 32 19.65 0.73 8.25
CA THR A 32 20.26 1.98 7.76
C THR A 32 21.72 1.78 7.45
N LYS A 33 22.45 1.12 8.35
CA LYS A 33 23.87 0.82 8.17
C LYS A 33 24.14 -0.05 6.94
N ALA A 34 23.29 -1.05 6.71
CA ALA A 34 23.39 -1.90 5.53
C ALA A 34 23.05 -1.15 4.23
N LEU A 35 22.07 -0.23 4.27
CA LEU A 35 21.74 0.64 3.14
C LEU A 35 22.92 1.54 2.75
N LEU A 36 23.57 2.15 3.74
CA LEU A 36 24.72 3.04 3.50
C LEU A 36 25.95 2.29 2.92
N LYS A 37 26.07 0.99 3.20
CA LYS A 37 27.15 0.16 2.68
C LYS A 37 26.86 -0.45 1.31
N ASN A 38 25.65 -0.22 0.76
CA ASN A 38 25.17 -0.87 -0.48
C ASN A 38 25.21 -2.40 -0.42
N ASP A 39 25.15 -2.97 0.78
CA ASP A 39 25.41 -4.38 1.06
C ASP A 39 24.14 -5.21 1.21
N PHE A 40 23.05 -4.82 0.52
CA PHE A 40 21.90 -5.69 0.47
C PHE A 40 20.99 -5.44 -0.74
N LYS A 41 20.40 -6.51 -1.25
CA LYS A 41 19.40 -6.44 -2.31
C LYS A 41 17.96 -6.34 -1.77
N LYS A 42 17.70 -7.02 -0.66
CA LYS A 42 16.35 -7.11 -0.06
C LYS A 42 16.43 -7.42 1.43
N ARG A 43 15.65 -6.70 2.24
CA ARG A 43 15.42 -7.00 3.66
C ARG A 43 13.96 -6.79 4.03
N THR A 44 13.48 -7.48 5.07
CA THR A 44 12.13 -7.30 5.60
C THR A 44 12.21 -6.81 7.04
N LEU A 45 11.49 -5.73 7.35
CA LEU A 45 11.37 -5.19 8.70
C LEU A 45 9.98 -4.59 8.90
N GLY A 46 9.31 -4.92 10.00
CA GLY A 46 8.01 -4.33 10.36
C GLY A 46 6.91 -4.54 9.32
N ASN A 47 6.86 -5.70 8.65
CA ASN A 47 5.97 -6.04 7.54
C ASN A 47 6.24 -5.22 6.26
N VAL A 48 7.42 -4.66 6.12
CA VAL A 48 7.86 -3.92 4.94
C VAL A 48 9.03 -4.62 4.31
N CYS A 49 8.91 -4.89 3.02
CA CYS A 49 10.02 -5.30 2.19
C CYS A 49 10.76 -4.06 1.74
N VAL A 50 12.00 -3.92 2.18
CA VAL A 50 12.91 -2.85 1.75
C VAL A 50 13.79 -3.40 0.63
N LEU A 51 13.77 -2.72 -0.49
CA LEU A 51 14.50 -3.07 -1.69
C LEU A 51 15.40 -1.90 -2.07
N TYR A 52 16.56 -2.20 -2.57
CA TYR A 52 17.50 -1.21 -3.04
C TYR A 52 17.84 -1.48 -4.51
N ASN A 53 17.77 -0.44 -5.31
CA ASN A 53 18.22 -0.40 -6.68
C ASN A 53 19.04 0.87 -6.83
N LYS A 54 20.11 0.84 -7.58
CA LYS A 54 21.16 1.88 -7.80
C LYS A 54 20.84 3.30 -7.26
N ASP A 55 19.64 3.83 -7.57
CA ASP A 55 19.27 5.22 -7.25
C ASP A 55 18.08 5.35 -6.29
N HIS A 56 17.42 4.22 -5.95
CA HIS A 56 16.16 4.25 -5.20
C HIS A 56 16.12 3.22 -4.07
N ILE A 57 15.51 3.63 -2.96
CA ILE A 57 15.12 2.73 -1.86
C ILE A 57 13.59 2.58 -1.91
N PHE A 58 13.11 1.34 -2.03
CA PHE A 58 11.69 1.04 -2.08
C PHE A 58 11.24 0.43 -0.76
N PHE A 59 10.15 0.96 -0.23
CA PHE A 59 9.47 0.43 0.95
C PHE A 59 8.11 -0.10 0.50
N ILE A 60 8.01 -1.42 0.37
CA ILE A 60 6.80 -2.09 -0.13
C ILE A 60 6.22 -2.95 0.98
N ARG A 61 4.90 -2.86 1.18
CA ARG A 61 4.20 -3.70 2.16
C ARG A 61 4.38 -5.19 1.81
N GLU A 62 4.74 -5.99 2.79
CA GLU A 62 4.82 -7.44 2.63
C GLU A 62 3.43 -8.08 2.65
N LYS A 63 3.14 -9.02 1.73
CA LYS A 63 1.85 -9.73 1.66
C LYS A 63 1.54 -10.54 2.93
N ARG A 64 2.55 -11.01 3.61
CA ARG A 64 2.42 -11.85 4.81
C ARG A 64 1.51 -11.18 5.85
N HIS A 65 0.58 -11.93 6.42
CA HIS A 65 -0.40 -11.47 7.41
C HIS A 65 -1.46 -10.47 6.91
N LEU A 66 -1.62 -10.29 5.59
CA LEU A 66 -2.75 -9.54 5.07
C LEU A 66 -3.99 -10.43 5.05
N ASN A 67 -5.06 -9.96 5.70
CA ASN A 67 -6.35 -10.63 5.66
C ASN A 67 -7.26 -9.92 4.65
N TYR A 68 -7.60 -10.64 3.58
CA TYR A 68 -8.53 -10.17 2.54
C TYR A 68 -9.93 -10.80 2.67
N ASN A 69 -10.19 -11.57 3.72
CA ASN A 69 -11.49 -12.20 3.93
C ASN A 69 -12.40 -11.33 4.81
N LEU A 70 -12.75 -10.15 4.30
CA LEU A 70 -13.57 -9.19 5.02
C LEU A 70 -14.80 -8.82 4.20
N ASP A 71 -16.00 -9.04 4.77
CA ASP A 71 -17.25 -8.62 4.16
C ASP A 71 -17.47 -7.12 4.39
N ILE A 72 -17.67 -6.38 3.31
CA ILE A 72 -17.87 -4.95 3.30
C ILE A 72 -19.36 -4.63 3.17
N LYS A 73 -19.89 -3.91 4.16
CA LYS A 73 -21.26 -3.39 4.16
C LYS A 73 -21.27 -1.94 3.70
N VAL A 74 -22.38 -1.53 3.08
CA VAL A 74 -22.58 -0.17 2.56
C VAL A 74 -22.38 0.88 3.65
N ASN A 75 -21.67 1.95 3.32
CA ASN A 75 -21.42 3.13 4.15
C ASN A 75 -20.80 2.83 5.52
N LYS A 76 -20.25 1.64 5.72
CA LYS A 76 -19.54 1.28 6.94
C LYS A 76 -18.03 1.53 6.76
N LYS A 77 -17.43 2.08 7.81
CA LYS A 77 -15.98 2.33 7.87
C LYS A 77 -15.25 1.07 8.34
N TYR A 78 -14.23 0.66 7.58
CA TYR A 78 -13.35 -0.45 7.92
C TYR A 78 -11.91 0.03 7.96
N ILE A 79 -11.09 -0.58 8.81
CA ILE A 79 -9.64 -0.36 8.80
C ILE A 79 -8.98 -1.58 8.18
N PHE A 80 -8.33 -1.38 7.05
CA PHE A 80 -7.58 -2.43 6.36
C PHE A 80 -6.09 -2.30 6.63
N ASP A 81 -5.50 -3.36 7.18
CA ASP A 81 -4.06 -3.51 7.42
C ASP A 81 -3.41 -2.35 8.20
N GLY A 82 -4.19 -1.60 8.98
CA GLY A 82 -3.70 -0.42 9.69
C GLY A 82 -3.18 0.72 8.80
N ARG A 83 -3.33 0.60 7.46
CA ARG A 83 -2.90 1.60 6.48
C ARG A 83 -4.04 2.39 5.88
N PHE A 84 -5.19 1.75 5.66
CA PHE A 84 -6.28 2.32 4.89
C PHE A 84 -7.59 2.32 5.67
N ILE A 85 -8.36 3.36 5.47
CA ILE A 85 -9.77 3.40 5.79
C ILE A 85 -10.53 3.08 4.51
N LEU A 86 -11.40 2.07 4.56
CA LEU A 86 -12.26 1.65 3.47
C LEU A 86 -13.68 2.08 3.76
N ILE A 87 -14.33 2.72 2.80
CA ILE A 87 -15.75 3.04 2.81
C ILE A 87 -16.28 2.68 1.43
N SER A 88 -17.38 1.93 1.36
CA SER A 88 -18.01 1.54 0.10
C SER A 88 -19.50 1.85 0.12
N ASN A 89 -20.03 2.32 -0.98
CA ASN A 89 -21.46 2.46 -1.22
C ASN A 89 -22.11 1.22 -1.85
N VAL A 90 -21.32 0.19 -2.13
CA VAL A 90 -21.79 -1.12 -2.57
C VAL A 90 -21.29 -2.22 -1.62
N PRO A 91 -22.11 -3.25 -1.34
CA PRO A 91 -21.67 -4.37 -0.52
C PRO A 91 -20.75 -5.29 -1.34
N GLY A 92 -19.92 -6.05 -0.65
CA GLY A 92 -19.05 -6.99 -1.32
C GLY A 92 -18.03 -7.61 -0.38
N LYS A 93 -17.05 -8.30 -0.96
CA LYS A 93 -15.97 -8.96 -0.24
C LYS A 93 -14.63 -8.36 -0.60
N LEU A 94 -13.83 -8.06 0.41
CA LEU A 94 -12.46 -7.62 0.20
C LEU A 94 -11.60 -8.79 -0.27
N ILE A 95 -10.92 -8.61 -1.39
CA ILE A 95 -10.04 -9.61 -1.97
C ILE A 95 -8.66 -9.02 -2.31
N CYS A 96 -7.69 -9.89 -2.50
CA CYS A 96 -6.39 -9.50 -3.02
C CYS A 96 -6.46 -9.20 -4.51
N SER A 97 -5.85 -8.11 -4.94
CA SER A 97 -5.80 -7.74 -6.35
C SER A 97 -4.84 -8.58 -7.21
N GLU A 98 -4.23 -9.61 -6.64
CA GLU A 98 -3.24 -10.48 -7.33
C GLU A 98 -3.77 -11.13 -8.61
N LYS A 99 -5.08 -11.44 -8.63
CA LYS A 99 -5.76 -12.02 -9.80
C LYS A 99 -6.09 -11.00 -10.91
N ILE A 100 -5.78 -9.76 -10.68
CA ILE A 100 -6.14 -8.66 -11.57
C ILE A 100 -4.86 -8.14 -12.20
N ASN A 101 -4.76 -8.25 -13.54
CA ASN A 101 -3.62 -7.71 -14.27
C ASN A 101 -3.54 -6.19 -14.08
N TYR A 102 -2.63 -5.74 -13.25
CA TYR A 102 -2.37 -4.34 -12.99
C TYR A 102 -1.41 -3.79 -14.05
N ASN A 103 -1.96 -3.39 -15.18
CA ASN A 103 -1.17 -2.73 -16.24
C ASN A 103 -0.98 -1.22 -16.01
N ASN A 104 -1.31 -0.72 -14.81
CA ASN A 104 -1.40 0.72 -14.58
C ASN A 104 -0.13 1.35 -13.99
N ILE A 105 0.91 0.57 -13.74
CA ILE A 105 2.23 1.14 -13.44
C ILE A 105 2.94 1.30 -14.77
N PRO A 106 3.23 2.55 -15.21
CA PRO A 106 3.90 2.79 -16.47
C PRO A 106 5.25 2.05 -16.54
N PRO A 107 5.64 1.51 -17.69
CA PRO A 107 6.91 0.80 -17.85
C PRO A 107 8.15 1.61 -17.48
N ASN A 108 8.10 2.92 -17.63
CA ASN A 108 9.15 3.86 -17.25
C ASN A 108 9.13 4.24 -15.76
N SER A 109 8.16 3.76 -14.99
CA SER A 109 8.10 4.00 -13.55
C SER A 109 9.17 3.16 -12.84
N PRO A 110 9.89 3.71 -11.85
CA PRO A 110 10.81 2.94 -11.02
C PRO A 110 10.11 1.82 -10.23
N PHE A 111 8.79 1.90 -10.08
CA PHE A 111 7.97 0.86 -9.42
C PHE A 111 7.58 -0.29 -10.34
N TYR A 112 7.83 -0.20 -11.65
CA TYR A 112 7.37 -1.21 -12.62
C TYR A 112 7.94 -2.60 -12.34
N GLU A 113 9.20 -2.68 -11.98
CA GLU A 113 9.87 -3.92 -11.58
C GLU A 113 9.18 -4.63 -10.39
N PHE A 114 8.57 -3.85 -9.49
CA PHE A 114 7.93 -4.35 -8.27
C PHE A 114 6.39 -4.42 -8.36
N LYS A 115 5.81 -4.24 -9.54
CA LYS A 115 4.35 -4.23 -9.74
C LYS A 115 3.64 -5.44 -9.12
N ASN A 116 4.21 -6.62 -9.25
CA ASN A 116 3.65 -7.85 -8.69
C ASN A 116 3.65 -7.86 -7.14
N LEU A 117 4.69 -7.31 -6.52
CA LEU A 117 4.75 -7.17 -5.06
C LEU A 117 3.72 -6.16 -4.58
N ILE A 118 3.60 -5.03 -5.25
CA ILE A 118 2.66 -3.95 -4.92
C ILE A 118 1.23 -4.46 -5.05
N ASN A 119 0.89 -5.12 -6.15
CA ASN A 119 -0.45 -5.65 -6.41
C ASN A 119 -0.92 -6.66 -5.35
N LYS A 120 0.00 -7.43 -4.79
CA LYS A 120 -0.30 -8.39 -3.70
C LYS A 120 -0.73 -7.73 -2.39
N THR A 121 -0.57 -6.43 -2.25
CA THR A 121 -0.82 -5.72 -1.00
C THR A 121 -1.87 -4.63 -1.09
N ILE A 122 -2.48 -4.47 -2.26
CA ILE A 122 -3.56 -3.53 -2.49
C ILE A 122 -4.91 -4.26 -2.40
N PRO A 123 -5.87 -3.72 -1.63
CA PRO A 123 -7.20 -4.28 -1.55
C PRO A 123 -8.01 -4.04 -2.81
N CYS A 124 -8.86 -5.00 -3.16
CA CYS A 124 -9.87 -4.90 -4.20
C CYS A 124 -11.21 -5.34 -3.62
N LEU A 125 -12.28 -4.69 -4.01
CA LEU A 125 -13.63 -5.10 -3.63
C LEU A 125 -14.24 -5.93 -4.75
N GLN A 126 -14.67 -7.14 -4.44
CA GLN A 126 -15.54 -7.95 -5.28
C GLN A 126 -16.98 -7.73 -4.84
N THR A 127 -17.80 -7.16 -5.71
CA THR A 127 -19.23 -6.94 -5.43
C THR A 127 -19.99 -8.29 -5.41
N LEU A 128 -21.23 -8.28 -4.92
CA LEU A 128 -22.09 -9.46 -4.92
C LEU A 128 -22.36 -9.99 -6.33
N GLU A 129 -22.32 -9.13 -7.34
CA GLU A 129 -22.43 -9.46 -8.77
C GLU A 129 -21.13 -9.98 -9.38
N GLY A 130 -20.07 -10.13 -8.57
CA GLY A 130 -18.76 -10.58 -9.04
C GLY A 130 -17.90 -9.48 -9.70
N LYS A 131 -18.41 -8.25 -9.81
CA LYS A 131 -17.66 -7.12 -10.38
C LYS A 131 -16.51 -6.73 -9.47
N LEU A 132 -15.36 -6.43 -10.06
CA LEU A 132 -14.17 -6.03 -9.33
C LEU A 132 -14.04 -4.50 -9.32
N VAL A 133 -13.99 -3.92 -8.14
CA VAL A 133 -13.82 -2.48 -7.92
C VAL A 133 -12.46 -2.21 -7.30
N LYS A 134 -11.67 -1.38 -7.97
CA LYS A 134 -10.32 -1.00 -7.56
C LYS A 134 -10.34 0.43 -7.06
N PRO A 135 -10.30 0.66 -5.75
CA PRO A 135 -10.56 1.98 -5.17
C PRO A 135 -9.55 3.06 -5.60
N HIS A 136 -8.31 2.68 -5.80
CA HIS A 136 -7.24 3.63 -6.14
C HIS A 136 -7.16 4.01 -7.62
N LEU A 137 -7.84 3.26 -8.51
CA LEU A 137 -7.87 3.59 -9.95
C LEU A 137 -8.97 4.59 -10.29
N ASN A 138 -10.06 4.60 -9.54
CA ASN A 138 -11.14 5.54 -9.76
C ASN A 138 -10.72 7.01 -9.48
N ILE A 139 -9.71 7.21 -8.63
CA ILE A 139 -9.17 8.54 -8.32
C ILE A 139 -8.36 9.12 -9.50
N ILE A 140 -7.68 8.28 -10.27
CA ILE A 140 -6.83 8.70 -11.39
C ILE A 140 -7.67 8.98 -12.64
N ASN A 141 -8.72 8.21 -12.87
CA ASN A 141 -9.56 8.36 -14.09
C ASN A 141 -10.55 9.52 -14.01
N GLN A 142 -10.87 10.07 -12.84
CA GLN A 142 -11.76 11.23 -12.71
C GLN A 142 -11.15 12.53 -13.24
N LYS A 143 -9.85 12.60 -13.46
CA LYS A 143 -9.20 13.81 -14.03
C LYS A 143 -9.23 13.89 -15.55
N ASN A 144 -9.56 12.81 -16.26
CA ASN A 144 -9.42 12.75 -17.72
C ASN A 144 -10.73 12.66 -18.52
N ASN A 145 -11.91 12.58 -17.90
CA ASN A 145 -13.17 12.51 -18.64
C ASN A 145 -14.20 13.50 -18.07
N SER A 146 -14.21 14.69 -18.64
CA SER A 146 -15.13 15.77 -18.28
C SER A 146 -16.54 15.66 -18.88
N ASN A 147 -16.95 14.54 -19.48
CA ASN A 147 -18.23 14.47 -20.18
C ASN A 147 -19.09 13.22 -19.97
N GLU A 148 -18.80 12.38 -18.98
CA GLU A 148 -19.78 11.35 -18.59
C GLU A 148 -20.05 11.44 -17.10
N SER A 149 -21.29 11.83 -16.77
CA SER A 149 -21.85 11.76 -15.42
C SER A 149 -22.04 10.29 -15.02
N ILE A 150 -20.95 9.57 -14.89
CA ILE A 150 -20.95 8.30 -14.16
C ILE A 150 -21.10 8.69 -12.71
N LYS A 151 -22.28 8.48 -12.14
CA LYS A 151 -22.47 8.43 -10.68
C LYS A 151 -21.43 7.46 -10.18
N SER A 152 -20.30 8.01 -9.73
CA SER A 152 -19.17 7.24 -9.24
C SER A 152 -19.61 6.49 -8.00
N ASN A 153 -19.92 5.22 -8.17
CA ASN A 153 -20.09 4.29 -7.07
C ASN A 153 -18.73 4.18 -6.40
N SER A 154 -18.44 5.10 -5.50
CA SER A 154 -17.11 5.29 -4.96
C SER A 154 -16.89 4.34 -3.80
N PHE A 155 -16.08 3.33 -4.06
CA PHE A 155 -15.31 2.70 -3.02
C PHE A 155 -14.13 3.64 -2.72
N GLY A 156 -14.21 4.34 -1.61
CA GLY A 156 -13.14 5.26 -1.18
C GLY A 156 -12.05 4.50 -0.44
N LEU A 157 -10.83 4.64 -0.89
CA LEU A 157 -9.64 4.20 -0.18
C LEU A 157 -8.90 5.43 0.33
N TYR A 158 -8.87 5.60 1.63
CA TYR A 158 -8.18 6.73 2.27
C TYR A 158 -6.98 6.21 3.04
N LEU A 159 -5.80 6.79 2.79
CA LEU A 159 -4.65 6.57 3.65
C LEU A 159 -4.97 7.08 5.05
N ILE A 160 -4.69 6.27 6.05
CA ILE A 160 -4.72 6.72 7.44
C ILE A 160 -3.56 7.70 7.59
N ASN A 161 -3.90 8.99 7.64
CA ASN A 161 -2.92 10.03 7.97
C ASN A 161 -2.47 9.79 9.41
N ARG A 162 -1.42 9.05 9.57
CA ARG A 162 -0.69 9.01 10.84
C ARG A 162 0.16 10.26 10.87
N VAL A 163 -0.47 11.32 11.40
CA VAL A 163 0.18 12.62 11.60
C VAL A 163 1.60 12.39 12.12
N LEU A 164 2.55 12.94 11.38
CA LEU A 164 3.93 13.06 11.80
C LEU A 164 3.96 14.13 12.89
N ILE A 165 3.73 13.73 14.15
CA ILE A 165 4.02 14.55 15.33
C ILE A 165 5.46 14.31 15.73
#